data_a598ef9297de5f6c8cf0d4639a37fce0
#
_entry.id   a598ef9297de5f6c8cf0d4639a37fce0
#
_cell.length_a   1.000
_cell.length_b   1.000
_cell.length_c   1.000
_cell.angle_alpha   90.00
_cell.angle_beta   90.00
_cell.angle_gamma   90.00
#
_symmetry.space_group_name_H-M   'P 1'
#
loop_
_entity.id
_entity.type
_entity.pdbx_description
1 polymer ?
#
loop_
_entity_poly.entity_id
_entity_poly.type
_entity_poly.pdbx_seq_one_letter_code
_entity_poly.pdbx_strand_id
1 'polypeptide(L)'
;MDENELREIEECSAAATPGPWFVRSLDDDHAMSFVAVSTVDDTGRGERWPAFDHAEIVAATLVQQPRYVDVGDERWDQNAVFIAMAREAVPRLVAEVRSLRDRFGITEQDGGSAG
;
A
#
# COMPACT_ATOMS: atom_id res chain seq x y z
N MET A 1 17.20 -8.71 -9.40
CA MET A 1 16.19 -9.47 -8.66
C MET A 1 16.17 -10.90 -9.18
N ASP A 2 16.39 -11.84 -8.30
CA ASP A 2 16.35 -13.24 -8.69
C ASP A 2 14.94 -13.83 -8.57
N GLU A 3 14.79 -15.09 -8.98
CA GLU A 3 13.48 -15.74 -8.96
C GLU A 3 12.94 -15.91 -7.55
N ASN A 4 13.80 -16.12 -6.58
CA ASN A 4 13.36 -16.25 -5.20
C ASN A 4 12.79 -14.95 -4.66
N GLU A 5 13.43 -13.83 -4.94
CA GLU A 5 12.92 -12.52 -4.55
C GLU A 5 11.59 -12.21 -5.22
N LEU A 6 11.50 -12.51 -6.50
CA LEU A 6 10.27 -12.26 -7.25
C LEU A 6 9.11 -13.08 -6.68
N ARG A 7 9.39 -14.34 -6.33
CA ARG A 7 8.39 -15.20 -5.71
C ARG A 7 7.96 -14.70 -4.34
N GLU A 8 8.89 -14.22 -3.54
CA GLU A 8 8.58 -13.64 -2.23
C GLU A 8 7.66 -12.43 -2.36
N ILE A 9 7.94 -11.55 -3.32
CA ILE A 9 7.09 -10.40 -3.57
C ILE A 9 5.70 -10.83 -4.00
N GLU A 10 5.63 -11.81 -4.88
CA GLU A 10 4.36 -12.33 -5.36
C GLU A 10 3.54 -12.95 -4.24
N GLU A 11 4.17 -13.75 -3.40
CA GLU A 11 3.50 -14.38 -2.26
C GLU A 11 3.06 -13.37 -1.22
N CYS A 12 3.89 -12.39 -0.95
CA CYS A 12 3.57 -11.30 -0.04
C CYS A 12 2.36 -10.50 -0.55
N SER A 13 2.36 -10.18 -1.82
CA SER A 13 1.26 -9.46 -2.45
C SER A 13 -0.05 -10.27 -2.39
N ALA A 14 0.03 -11.57 -2.63
CA ALA A 14 -1.14 -12.43 -2.60
C ALA A 14 -1.69 -12.62 -1.20
N ALA A 15 -0.82 -12.59 -0.19
CA ALA A 15 -1.23 -12.77 1.21
C ALA A 15 -1.83 -11.51 1.81
N ALA A 16 -1.57 -10.35 1.23
CA ALA A 16 -2.09 -9.10 1.75
C ALA A 16 -3.57 -8.93 1.40
N THR A 17 -4.21 -8.01 2.10
CA THR A 17 -5.62 -7.69 1.84
C THR A 17 -5.82 -7.37 0.36
N PRO A 18 -6.81 -7.97 -0.31
CA PRO A 18 -7.06 -7.69 -1.72
C PRO A 18 -7.33 -6.20 -1.97
N GLY A 19 -6.89 -5.76 -3.14
CA GLY A 19 -7.18 -4.41 -3.59
C GLY A 19 -8.56 -4.29 -4.21
N PRO A 20 -8.89 -3.10 -4.66
CA PRO A 20 -8.06 -1.90 -4.61
C PRO A 20 -7.98 -1.28 -3.21
N TRP A 21 -6.94 -0.47 -2.99
CA TRP A 21 -6.80 0.30 -1.76
C TRP A 21 -6.90 1.78 -2.08
N PHE A 22 -7.47 2.53 -1.15
CA PHE A 22 -7.76 3.95 -1.33
C PHE A 22 -7.16 4.76 -0.20
N VAL A 23 -6.81 6.00 -0.48
CA VAL A 23 -6.40 6.95 0.55
C VAL A 23 -7.65 7.59 1.13
N ARG A 24 -7.76 7.54 2.45
CA ARG A 24 -8.86 8.20 3.17
C ARG A 24 -8.29 9.17 4.19
N SER A 25 -8.85 10.36 4.18
CA SER A 25 -8.45 11.41 5.11
C SER A 25 -9.62 11.73 6.03
N LEU A 26 -9.31 11.87 7.31
CA LEU A 26 -10.25 12.31 8.31
C LEU A 26 -9.61 13.46 9.04
N ASP A 27 -10.23 14.61 8.98
CA ASP A 27 -9.75 15.79 9.70
C ASP A 27 -10.90 16.35 10.51
N ASP A 28 -10.79 16.21 11.83
CA ASP A 28 -11.76 16.73 12.75
C ASP A 28 -11.14 17.92 13.47
N ASP A 29 -11.71 19.09 13.28
CA ASP A 29 -11.24 20.33 13.88
C ASP A 29 -11.04 20.23 15.38
N HIS A 30 -11.70 19.32 16.04
CA HIS A 30 -11.68 19.24 17.49
C HIS A 30 -10.83 18.11 18.04
N ALA A 31 -10.60 17.06 17.30
CA ALA A 31 -10.06 15.85 17.89
C ALA A 31 -8.91 15.21 17.14
N MET A 32 -8.98 15.01 15.83
CA MET A 32 -8.05 14.10 15.21
C MET A 32 -7.80 14.40 13.74
N SER A 33 -6.54 14.34 13.37
CA SER A 33 -6.14 14.23 11.96
C SER A 33 -5.76 12.78 11.69
N PHE A 34 -6.20 12.26 10.57
CA PHE A 34 -6.03 10.85 10.24
C PHE A 34 -5.86 10.70 8.73
N VAL A 35 -4.82 10.01 8.33
CA VAL A 35 -4.63 9.63 6.93
C VAL A 35 -4.37 8.12 6.92
N ALA A 36 -5.16 7.42 6.15
CA ALA A 36 -5.09 5.97 6.11
C ALA A 36 -5.20 5.44 4.69
N VAL A 37 -4.80 4.19 4.54
CA VAL A 37 -5.08 3.38 3.36
C VAL A 37 -6.20 2.43 3.75
N SER A 38 -7.23 2.37 2.94
CA SER A 38 -8.48 1.70 3.25
C SER A 38 -8.94 0.84 2.08
N THR A 39 -9.74 -0.16 2.38
CA THR A 39 -10.41 -0.97 1.36
C THR A 39 -11.66 -0.29 0.81
N VAL A 40 -12.08 0.81 1.43
CA VAL A 40 -13.26 1.58 1.02
C VAL A 40 -12.82 2.99 0.68
N ASP A 41 -13.32 3.52 -0.42
CA ASP A 41 -12.98 4.85 -0.89
C ASP A 41 -13.48 5.94 0.06
N ASP A 42 -12.82 7.08 0.00
CA ASP A 42 -13.23 8.27 0.75
C ASP A 42 -14.56 8.77 0.16
N THR A 43 -15.54 8.98 1.02
CA THR A 43 -16.85 9.46 0.56
C THR A 43 -16.84 10.95 0.23
N GLY A 44 -15.83 11.66 0.64
CA GLY A 44 -15.77 13.11 0.49
C GLY A 44 -16.66 13.85 1.48
N ARG A 45 -17.28 13.14 2.42
CA ARG A 45 -18.21 13.73 3.38
C ARG A 45 -17.58 14.07 4.72
N GLY A 46 -16.28 13.88 4.85
CA GLY A 46 -15.60 14.13 6.10
C GLY A 46 -16.04 13.19 7.20
N GLU A 47 -15.91 11.91 6.96
CA GLU A 47 -16.24 10.91 7.96
C GLU A 47 -15.42 11.10 9.22
N ARG A 48 -16.04 10.99 10.37
CA ARG A 48 -15.41 11.23 11.65
C ARG A 48 -15.31 9.96 12.46
N TRP A 49 -14.30 9.92 13.27
CA TRP A 49 -14.17 8.91 14.30
C TRP A 49 -15.32 9.06 15.32
N PRO A 50 -16.01 7.99 15.70
CA PRO A 50 -15.82 6.59 15.28
C PRO A 50 -16.74 6.17 14.12
N ALA A 51 -17.09 7.05 13.23
CA ALA A 51 -18.11 6.81 12.22
C ALA A 51 -17.71 5.87 11.09
N PHE A 52 -16.43 5.51 11.00
CA PHE A 52 -15.96 4.54 10.01
C PHE A 52 -15.59 3.22 10.67
N ASP A 53 -15.65 2.15 9.91
CA ASP A 53 -15.33 0.82 10.39
C ASP A 53 -13.81 0.60 10.36
N HIS A 54 -13.24 0.30 11.51
CA HIS A 54 -11.81 0.04 11.62
C HIS A 54 -11.36 -1.15 10.79
N ALA A 55 -12.24 -2.10 10.55
CA ALA A 55 -11.91 -3.26 9.73
C ALA A 55 -11.60 -2.89 8.29
N GLU A 56 -12.00 -1.71 7.85
CA GLU A 56 -11.70 -1.22 6.51
C GLU A 56 -10.29 -0.66 6.38
N ILE A 57 -9.62 -0.39 7.49
CA ILE A 57 -8.31 0.26 7.48
C ILE A 57 -7.21 -0.77 7.33
N VAL A 58 -6.40 -0.61 6.29
CA VAL A 58 -5.24 -1.46 6.04
C VAL A 58 -4.03 -0.91 6.78
N ALA A 59 -3.81 0.38 6.71
CA ALA A 59 -2.67 1.04 7.32
C ALA A 59 -3.00 2.50 7.58
N ALA A 60 -2.29 3.10 8.52
CA ALA A 60 -2.42 4.53 8.77
C ALA A 60 -1.04 5.17 8.69
N THR A 61 -0.95 6.30 8.01
CA THR A 61 0.30 7.06 7.89
C THR A 61 0.30 8.28 8.78
N LEU A 62 -0.86 8.69 9.26
CA LEU A 62 -1.00 9.73 10.25
C LEU A 62 -2.18 9.41 11.15
N VAL A 63 -1.93 9.44 12.47
CA VAL A 63 -2.98 9.41 13.48
C VAL A 63 -2.54 10.41 14.54
N GLN A 64 -3.22 11.54 14.61
CA GLN A 64 -2.77 12.61 15.48
C GLN A 64 -3.94 13.42 16.03
N GLN A 65 -3.88 13.71 17.31
CA GLN A 65 -4.77 14.70 17.93
C GLN A 65 -4.06 16.04 17.96
N PRO A 66 -4.80 17.16 17.78
CA PRO A 66 -4.18 18.47 17.62
C PRO A 66 -3.22 18.91 18.73
N ARG A 67 -3.40 18.41 19.93
CA ARG A 67 -2.53 18.85 21.04
C ARG A 67 -1.38 17.90 21.31
N TYR A 68 -1.19 16.90 20.50
CA TYR A 68 -0.06 16.02 20.63
C TYR A 68 0.98 16.36 19.58
N VAL A 69 2.09 15.88 19.77
CA VAL A 69 3.36 16.16 19.18
C VAL A 69 3.36 16.30 17.65
N ASP A 70 4.21 17.17 17.18
CA ASP A 70 4.51 17.27 15.77
C ASP A 70 5.05 15.93 15.26
N VAL A 71 4.54 15.51 14.13
CA VAL A 71 5.06 14.34 13.43
C VAL A 71 6.33 14.76 12.72
N GLY A 72 7.40 14.02 12.92
CA GLY A 72 8.69 14.36 12.34
C GLY A 72 8.71 14.31 10.82
N ASP A 73 7.93 13.44 10.22
CA ASP A 73 7.84 13.31 8.77
C ASP A 73 6.46 13.77 8.32
N GLU A 74 6.42 14.80 7.52
CA GLU A 74 5.18 15.40 7.06
C GLU A 74 4.66 14.79 5.75
N ARG A 75 5.24 13.71 5.30
CA ARG A 75 4.87 13.08 4.03
C ARG A 75 3.81 12.00 4.16
N TRP A 76 2.93 12.13 5.15
CA TRP A 76 1.89 11.13 5.38
C TRP A 76 0.94 10.94 4.19
N ASP A 77 0.59 12.02 3.48
CA ASP A 77 -0.25 11.91 2.29
C ASP A 77 0.46 11.17 1.17
N GLN A 78 1.70 11.55 0.89
CA GLN A 78 2.49 10.92 -0.15
C GLN A 78 2.74 9.44 0.18
N ASN A 79 2.99 9.15 1.44
CA ASN A 79 3.18 7.78 1.89
C ASN A 79 1.91 6.94 1.70
N ALA A 80 0.76 7.49 2.02
CA ALA A 80 -0.51 6.80 1.83
C ALA A 80 -0.79 6.54 0.35
N VAL A 81 -0.53 7.52 -0.50
CA VAL A 81 -0.68 7.37 -1.95
C VAL A 81 0.24 6.27 -2.47
N PHE A 82 1.50 6.27 -2.03
CA PHE A 82 2.44 5.24 -2.46
C PHE A 82 1.97 3.84 -2.06
N ILE A 83 1.53 3.68 -0.83
CA ILE A 83 1.05 2.39 -0.33
C ILE A 83 -0.15 1.91 -1.15
N ALA A 84 -1.12 2.78 -1.36
CA ALA A 84 -2.31 2.43 -2.13
C ALA A 84 -1.98 2.08 -3.57
N MET A 85 -1.09 2.86 -4.20
CA MET A 85 -0.66 2.60 -5.56
C MET A 85 0.10 1.28 -5.68
N ALA A 86 0.92 0.97 -4.69
CA ALA A 86 1.72 -0.26 -4.71
C ALA A 86 0.84 -1.50 -4.73
N ARG A 87 -0.34 -1.47 -4.11
CA ARG A 87 -1.26 -2.62 -4.13
C ARG A 87 -1.62 -3.01 -5.56
N GLU A 88 -1.81 -2.04 -6.43
CA GLU A 88 -2.13 -2.30 -7.83
C GLU A 88 -0.86 -2.50 -8.67
N ALA A 89 0.16 -1.71 -8.42
CA ALA A 89 1.36 -1.70 -9.25
C ALA A 89 2.23 -2.93 -9.05
N VAL A 90 2.39 -3.41 -7.83
CA VAL A 90 3.32 -4.51 -7.54
C VAL A 90 2.93 -5.79 -8.27
N PRO A 91 1.68 -6.28 -8.21
CA PRO A 91 1.30 -7.47 -8.97
C PRO A 91 1.49 -7.30 -10.47
N ARG A 92 1.22 -6.11 -10.98
CA ARG A 92 1.39 -5.82 -12.41
C ARG A 92 2.84 -5.81 -12.81
N LEU A 93 3.71 -5.24 -11.97
CA LEU A 93 5.15 -5.25 -12.21
C LEU A 93 5.71 -6.67 -12.18
N VAL A 94 5.27 -7.49 -11.25
CA VAL A 94 5.67 -8.89 -11.18
C VAL A 94 5.30 -9.61 -12.47
N ALA A 95 4.07 -9.43 -12.92
CA ALA A 95 3.60 -10.05 -14.15
C ALA A 95 4.42 -9.58 -15.36
N GLU A 96 4.74 -8.29 -15.40
CA GLU A 96 5.55 -7.72 -16.47
C GLU A 96 6.97 -8.28 -16.46
N VAL A 97 7.58 -8.38 -15.30
CA VAL A 97 8.92 -8.97 -15.18
C VAL A 97 8.91 -10.42 -15.65
N ARG A 98 7.93 -11.20 -15.25
CA ARG A 98 7.83 -12.59 -15.69
C ARG A 98 7.63 -12.69 -17.19
N SER A 99 6.78 -11.85 -17.75
CA SER A 99 6.54 -11.82 -19.19
C SER A 99 7.81 -11.48 -19.96
N LEU A 100 8.58 -10.50 -19.49
CA LEU A 100 9.83 -10.12 -20.13
C LEU A 100 10.86 -11.24 -20.06
N ARG A 101 10.95 -11.90 -18.92
CA ARG A 101 11.87 -13.03 -18.76
C ARG A 101 11.54 -14.18 -19.70
N ASP A 102 10.26 -14.48 -19.82
CA ASP A 102 9.80 -15.53 -20.74
C ASP A 102 10.10 -15.16 -22.18
N ARG A 103 9.82 -13.92 -22.56
CA ARG A 103 10.03 -13.45 -23.93
C ARG A 103 11.47 -13.52 -24.36
N PHE A 104 12.37 -13.23 -23.45
CA PHE A 104 13.80 -13.21 -23.78
C PHE A 104 14.52 -14.47 -23.37
N GLY A 105 13.78 -15.49 -22.92
CA GLY A 105 14.39 -16.72 -22.49
C GLY A 105 15.24 -16.59 -21.25
N ILE A 106 15.04 -15.55 -20.48
CA ILE A 106 15.80 -15.32 -19.27
C ILE A 106 15.11 -16.06 -18.12
N THR A 107 15.77 -17.05 -17.59
CA THR A 107 15.29 -17.73 -16.43
C THR A 107 16.32 -17.55 -15.34
N GLU A 108 16.05 -16.68 -14.44
CA GLU A 108 16.92 -16.50 -13.30
C GLU A 108 16.54 -17.49 -12.23
N GLN A 109 16.98 -18.68 -12.41
CA GLN A 109 16.74 -19.68 -11.41
C GLN A 109 17.96 -19.81 -10.54
N ASP A 110 17.76 -19.52 -9.30
CA ASP A 110 18.78 -19.81 -8.30
C ASP A 110 20.17 -19.36 -8.70
N GLY A 111 20.23 -18.14 -8.97
CA GLY A 111 21.53 -17.58 -9.16
C GLY A 111 22.31 -18.23 -10.25
N GLY A 112 21.70 -18.48 -11.32
CA GLY A 112 22.56 -18.71 -12.39
C GLY A 112 22.67 -20.09 -12.85
N SER A 113 21.79 -20.81 -12.44
CA SER A 113 21.67 -22.05 -13.10
C SER A 113 21.38 -21.86 -14.56
N ALA A 114 21.22 -20.70 -14.93
CA ALA A 114 20.98 -20.41 -16.32
C ALA A 114 22.03 -20.98 -17.22
N GLY A 115 22.86 -21.59 -16.68
CA GLY A 115 23.88 -22.17 -17.51
C GLY A 115 23.41 -22.40 -18.82
#